data_5c76ca3a17655146fbb9f0f6d1cb8873
#
_entry.id   5c76ca3a17655146fbb9f0f6d1cb8873
#
_cell.length_a   1.000
_cell.length_b   1.000
_cell.length_c   1.000
_cell.angle_alpha   90.00
_cell.angle_beta   90.00
_cell.angle_gamma   90.00
#
_symmetry.space_group_name_H-M   'P 1'
#
loop_
_entity.id
_entity.type
_entity.pdbx_description
1 polymer ?
#
loop_
_entity_poly.entity_id
_entity_poly.type
_entity_poly.pdbx_seq_one_letter_code
_entity_poly.pdbx_strand_id
1 'polypeptide(L)'
;MQKEAMQLLQKTDAEKLPTLPHVLLPLLDACQDENVSFEQLARVIRRDPALCVKIISACGGDCTTADNLEQSLARLGINTIKSIAITSAVRQFFSRSNQERLAFLKQHWYHSIFCGCIAEQLAQYINYKPLDEAWFAGLLHDSGQLIMETAYPDKYTAAFAQLGDDEYLHEIENDAFNFTHYHVGANLFRKHDCNPFLADAIMYHHEPTDKILDAHPLVKITNLANLLGHEQLKQGSSEGFEAAEQLFGLSRPFVEGLLKSCTDKTETIASEYGVGFINDEIDSDTAQKIHANDQLKQVQLAEQIRNIAMLDGVHQHLSRIEGKQALLLALKQNISILFGISNCTLFLYDAASDKLQAISTAESGPHLKDIKIPLEPGRSIVTDALLEMRAINSFEIRQDELSIVDLQLISLNVKEGLLCIPLIVHNAAIGTLVLGIDEGQLPSLQKQQSLFKRFANEIASTISSSLSEFRAEDDDTTADPDQILKARAREVIHEIRNPLSIINNYLEILGIKLEGDDPAQQDLETIRGEIYRINTILEKL
;
A
#
# COMPACT_ATOMS: atom_id res chain seq x y z
N MET A 1 3.95 -34.92 12.04
CA MET A 1 4.04 -34.11 10.78
C MET A 1 2.75 -33.39 10.42
N GLN A 2 1.72 -34.01 9.85
CA GLN A 2 0.48 -33.29 9.45
C GLN A 2 -0.23 -32.57 10.60
N LYS A 3 -0.32 -33.18 11.79
CA LYS A 3 -0.99 -32.58 12.95
C LYS A 3 -0.24 -31.35 13.48
N GLU A 4 1.05 -31.36 13.46
CA GLU A 4 1.93 -30.29 13.95
C GLU A 4 1.94 -29.11 12.95
N ALA A 5 2.03 -29.40 11.64
CA ALA A 5 1.87 -28.41 10.60
C ALA A 5 0.49 -27.73 10.65
N MET A 6 -0.58 -28.49 10.94
CA MET A 6 -1.92 -27.95 11.09
C MET A 6 -2.08 -27.08 12.35
N GLN A 7 -1.41 -27.43 13.45
CA GLN A 7 -1.35 -26.62 14.66
C GLN A 7 -0.60 -25.29 14.42
N LEU A 8 0.46 -25.32 13.61
CA LEU A 8 1.16 -24.11 13.22
C LEU A 8 0.23 -23.16 12.45
N LEU A 9 -0.50 -23.66 11.45
CA LEU A 9 -1.45 -22.88 10.67
C LEU A 9 -2.61 -22.30 11.48
N GLN A 10 -3.00 -22.93 12.60
CA GLN A 10 -4.00 -22.38 13.50
C GLN A 10 -3.47 -21.19 14.32
N LYS A 11 -2.14 -21.14 14.55
CA LYS A 11 -1.48 -20.07 15.32
C LYS A 11 -0.93 -18.98 14.44
N THR A 12 -0.67 -19.25 13.16
CA THR A 12 -0.10 -18.29 12.21
C THR A 12 -1.22 -17.72 11.34
N ASP A 13 -1.34 -16.43 11.38
CA ASP A 13 -2.27 -15.67 10.58
C ASP A 13 -1.63 -15.38 9.21
N ALA A 14 -2.31 -15.72 8.12
CA ALA A 14 -1.82 -15.47 6.76
C ALA A 14 -1.58 -13.97 6.49
N GLU A 15 -2.32 -13.08 7.15
CA GLU A 15 -2.09 -11.63 7.06
C GLU A 15 -0.70 -11.21 7.57
N LYS A 16 -0.06 -12.06 8.39
CA LYS A 16 1.27 -11.79 8.97
C LYS A 16 2.44 -12.10 8.03
N LEU A 17 2.19 -12.71 6.89
CA LEU A 17 3.25 -13.08 5.97
C LEU A 17 4.04 -11.86 5.49
N PRO A 18 5.37 -11.94 5.42
CA PRO A 18 6.20 -10.84 4.93
C PRO A 18 6.05 -10.69 3.42
N THR A 19 6.00 -9.45 2.96
CA THR A 19 5.96 -9.08 1.55
C THR A 19 7.07 -8.08 1.28
N LEU A 20 7.74 -8.15 0.14
CA LEU A 20 8.80 -7.22 -0.19
C LEU A 20 8.29 -5.78 -0.27
N PRO A 21 8.99 -4.78 0.31
CA PRO A 21 8.65 -3.36 0.18
C PRO A 21 8.53 -2.92 -1.29
N HIS A 22 9.36 -3.48 -2.15
CA HIS A 22 9.38 -3.22 -3.60
C HIS A 22 8.06 -3.58 -4.30
N VAL A 23 7.34 -4.58 -3.80
CA VAL A 23 6.03 -5.01 -4.32
C VAL A 23 4.88 -4.28 -3.65
N LEU A 24 5.02 -3.98 -2.35
CA LEU A 24 4.00 -3.24 -1.61
C LEU A 24 3.81 -1.81 -2.10
N LEU A 25 4.90 -1.12 -2.48
CA LEU A 25 4.83 0.25 -2.99
C LEU A 25 3.94 0.36 -4.24
N PRO A 26 4.16 -0.40 -5.33
CA PRO A 26 3.26 -0.39 -6.50
C PRO A 26 1.82 -0.78 -6.18
N LEU A 27 1.60 -1.71 -5.23
CA LEU A 27 0.25 -2.10 -4.82
C LEU A 27 -0.46 -0.96 -4.08
N LEU A 28 0.22 -0.29 -3.16
CA LEU A 28 -0.32 0.86 -2.45
C LEU A 28 -0.62 2.02 -3.41
N ASP A 29 0.26 2.28 -4.38
CA ASP A 29 0.04 3.31 -5.40
C ASP A 29 -1.17 2.97 -6.27
N ALA A 30 -1.29 1.72 -6.74
CA ALA A 30 -2.45 1.26 -7.50
C ALA A 30 -3.76 1.37 -6.70
N CYS A 31 -3.75 1.00 -5.42
CA CYS A 31 -4.93 1.12 -4.54
C CYS A 31 -5.39 2.57 -4.29
N GLN A 32 -4.57 3.56 -4.64
CA GLN A 32 -4.89 4.97 -4.46
C GLN A 32 -5.43 5.63 -5.74
N ASP A 33 -5.32 4.95 -6.88
CA ASP A 33 -5.93 5.40 -8.13
C ASP A 33 -7.43 5.07 -8.09
N GLU A 34 -8.28 6.09 -8.17
CA GLU A 34 -9.74 5.94 -8.19
C GLU A 34 -10.24 5.15 -9.43
N ASN A 35 -9.43 5.10 -10.49
CA ASN A 35 -9.75 4.42 -11.74
C ASN A 35 -9.02 3.07 -11.89
N VAL A 36 -8.37 2.56 -10.85
CA VAL A 36 -7.66 1.28 -10.92
C VAL A 36 -8.61 0.14 -11.26
N SER A 37 -8.24 -0.68 -12.24
CA SER A 37 -8.96 -1.90 -12.56
C SER A 37 -8.51 -3.07 -11.69
N PHE A 38 -9.41 -4.04 -11.46
CA PHE A 38 -9.04 -5.28 -10.75
C PHE A 38 -7.99 -6.09 -11.52
N GLU A 39 -7.95 -5.99 -12.85
CA GLU A 39 -6.89 -6.58 -13.68
C GLU A 39 -5.51 -5.98 -13.35
N GLN A 40 -5.42 -4.66 -13.16
CA GLN A 40 -4.17 -4.01 -12.76
C GLN A 40 -3.70 -4.47 -11.37
N LEU A 41 -4.62 -4.56 -10.40
CA LEU A 41 -4.33 -5.09 -9.07
C LEU A 41 -3.91 -6.56 -9.13
N ALA A 42 -4.62 -7.40 -9.88
CA ALA A 42 -4.30 -8.80 -10.07
C ALA A 42 -2.88 -8.97 -10.66
N ARG A 43 -2.48 -8.10 -11.60
CA ARG A 43 -1.15 -8.13 -12.21
C ARG A 43 -0.02 -7.90 -11.19
N VAL A 44 -0.23 -7.03 -10.21
CA VAL A 44 0.74 -6.81 -9.12
C VAL A 44 0.73 -7.98 -8.15
N ILE A 45 -0.47 -8.39 -7.70
CA ILE A 45 -0.65 -9.43 -6.67
C ILE A 45 -0.11 -10.79 -7.13
N ARG A 46 -0.38 -11.20 -8.39
CA ARG A 46 0.08 -12.48 -8.94
C ARG A 46 1.60 -12.61 -9.08
N ARG A 47 2.34 -11.56 -8.80
CA ARG A 47 3.81 -11.53 -8.83
C ARG A 47 4.45 -11.62 -7.44
N ASP A 48 3.65 -11.84 -6.40
CA ASP A 48 4.16 -11.99 -5.03
C ASP A 48 3.44 -13.13 -4.30
N PRO A 49 4.18 -14.18 -3.88
CA PRO A 49 3.57 -15.35 -3.25
C PRO A 49 2.88 -15.01 -1.93
N ALA A 50 3.43 -14.10 -1.13
CA ALA A 50 2.82 -13.70 0.14
C ALA A 50 1.50 -12.95 -0.06
N LEU A 51 1.41 -12.06 -1.06
CA LEU A 51 0.17 -11.38 -1.41
C LEU A 51 -0.88 -12.36 -1.95
N CYS A 52 -0.48 -13.30 -2.82
CA CYS A 52 -1.38 -14.35 -3.30
C CYS A 52 -1.98 -15.15 -2.14
N VAL A 53 -1.16 -15.60 -1.18
CA VAL A 53 -1.63 -16.34 0.00
C VAL A 53 -2.59 -15.49 0.83
N LYS A 54 -2.32 -14.20 1.04
CA LYS A 54 -3.21 -13.29 1.79
C LYS A 54 -4.57 -13.14 1.11
N ILE A 55 -4.57 -12.95 -0.20
CA ILE A 55 -5.81 -12.81 -0.98
C ILE A 55 -6.61 -14.12 -0.96
N ILE A 56 -5.96 -15.26 -1.20
CA ILE A 56 -6.58 -16.59 -1.13
C ILE A 56 -7.20 -16.82 0.25
N SER A 57 -6.47 -16.47 1.31
CA SER A 57 -6.95 -16.61 2.69
C SER A 57 -8.14 -15.70 3.00
N ALA A 58 -8.18 -14.50 2.43
CA ALA A 58 -9.27 -13.55 2.61
C ALA A 58 -10.52 -13.92 1.80
N CYS A 59 -10.36 -14.51 0.60
CA CYS A 59 -11.46 -14.87 -0.29
C CYS A 59 -12.19 -16.14 0.16
N GLY A 60 -11.47 -17.10 0.73
CA GLY A 60 -12.00 -18.43 1.02
C GLY A 60 -12.46 -19.14 -0.26
N GLY A 61 -11.54 -19.67 -1.07
CA GLY A 61 -11.87 -20.38 -2.31
C GLY A 61 -10.74 -20.39 -3.33
N ASP A 62 -11.03 -20.96 -4.50
CA ASP A 62 -10.05 -21.14 -5.57
C ASP A 62 -9.78 -19.81 -6.30
N CYS A 63 -8.61 -19.22 -6.04
CA CYS A 63 -8.08 -18.02 -6.68
C CYS A 63 -6.87 -18.32 -7.58
N THR A 64 -6.71 -19.57 -8.02
CA THR A 64 -5.51 -20.07 -8.67
C THR A 64 -5.46 -19.88 -10.18
N THR A 65 -6.44 -19.23 -10.78
CA THR A 65 -6.40 -18.77 -12.17
C THR A 65 -6.48 -17.24 -12.21
N ALA A 66 -5.98 -16.62 -13.28
CA ALA A 66 -6.04 -15.17 -13.44
C ALA A 66 -7.48 -14.65 -13.37
N ASP A 67 -8.40 -15.32 -14.07
CA ASP A 67 -9.82 -14.96 -14.06
C ASP A 67 -10.44 -15.11 -12.66
N ASN A 68 -10.10 -16.18 -11.94
CA ASN A 68 -10.56 -16.40 -10.58
C ASN A 68 -9.96 -15.38 -9.59
N LEU A 69 -8.70 -15.01 -9.75
CA LEU A 69 -8.07 -13.98 -8.93
C LEU A 69 -8.76 -12.63 -9.14
N GLU A 70 -8.98 -12.21 -10.38
CA GLU A 70 -9.65 -10.94 -10.69
C GLU A 70 -11.08 -10.91 -10.15
N GLN A 71 -11.86 -11.99 -10.33
CA GLN A 71 -13.20 -12.12 -9.77
C GLN A 71 -13.17 -12.10 -8.23
N SER A 72 -12.18 -12.71 -7.62
CA SER A 72 -12.00 -12.71 -6.17
C SER A 72 -11.66 -11.33 -5.65
N LEU A 73 -10.81 -10.58 -6.34
CA LEU A 73 -10.50 -9.18 -6.02
C LEU A 73 -11.76 -8.31 -6.17
N ALA A 74 -12.57 -8.53 -7.20
CA ALA A 74 -13.83 -7.82 -7.38
C ALA A 74 -14.84 -8.13 -6.25
N ARG A 75 -14.88 -9.38 -5.76
CA ARG A 75 -15.72 -9.77 -4.61
C ARG A 75 -15.23 -9.17 -3.30
N LEU A 76 -13.91 -9.13 -3.06
CA LEU A 76 -13.34 -8.51 -1.87
C LEU A 76 -13.55 -6.99 -1.86
N GLY A 77 -13.57 -6.38 -3.02
CA GLY A 77 -13.67 -4.95 -3.19
C GLY A 77 -12.36 -4.21 -2.90
N ILE A 78 -12.22 -3.04 -3.49
CA ILE A 78 -11.00 -2.22 -3.42
C ILE A 78 -10.58 -1.87 -1.99
N ASN A 79 -11.54 -1.63 -1.09
CA ASN A 79 -11.27 -1.24 0.29
C ASN A 79 -10.61 -2.38 1.10
N THR A 80 -11.05 -3.63 0.88
CA THR A 80 -10.44 -4.81 1.53
C THR A 80 -9.02 -5.03 1.01
N ILE A 81 -8.80 -4.92 -0.32
CA ILE A 81 -7.47 -5.03 -0.92
C ILE A 81 -6.54 -3.95 -0.38
N LYS A 82 -7.03 -2.71 -0.28
CA LYS A 82 -6.33 -1.57 0.31
C LYS A 82 -5.95 -1.84 1.77
N SER A 83 -6.86 -2.39 2.57
CA SER A 83 -6.59 -2.79 3.95
C SER A 83 -5.50 -3.86 4.04
N ILE A 84 -5.54 -4.89 3.19
CA ILE A 84 -4.50 -5.94 3.14
C ILE A 84 -3.15 -5.33 2.76
N ALA A 85 -3.10 -4.44 1.77
CA ALA A 85 -1.87 -3.77 1.35
C ALA A 85 -1.28 -2.91 2.46
N ILE A 86 -2.10 -2.06 3.11
CA ILE A 86 -1.70 -1.19 4.22
C ILE A 86 -1.21 -2.02 5.40
N THR A 87 -1.98 -3.02 5.84
CA THR A 87 -1.60 -3.89 6.96
C THR A 87 -0.29 -4.62 6.68
N SER A 88 -0.10 -5.11 5.45
CA SER A 88 1.16 -5.75 5.03
C SER A 88 2.32 -4.77 5.07
N ALA A 89 2.12 -3.55 4.59
CA ALA A 89 3.13 -2.50 4.58
C ALA A 89 3.51 -2.07 6.01
N VAL A 90 2.53 -1.85 6.88
CA VAL A 90 2.74 -1.51 8.30
C VAL A 90 3.54 -2.60 8.99
N ARG A 91 3.15 -3.87 8.84
CA ARG A 91 3.89 -5.00 9.43
C ARG A 91 5.32 -5.10 8.90
N GLN A 92 5.50 -4.96 7.59
CA GLN A 92 6.84 -5.00 6.98
C GLN A 92 7.74 -3.89 7.51
N PHE A 93 7.18 -2.68 7.72
CA PHE A 93 7.92 -1.55 8.27
C PHE A 93 8.34 -1.78 9.73
N PHE A 94 7.43 -2.35 10.56
CA PHE A 94 7.72 -2.59 11.99
C PHE A 94 8.43 -3.93 12.27
N SER A 95 8.43 -4.87 11.33
CA SER A 95 9.29 -6.04 11.43
C SER A 95 10.74 -5.58 11.47
N ARG A 96 11.51 -6.03 12.46
CA ARG A 96 12.97 -5.84 12.45
C ARG A 96 13.50 -6.50 11.18
N SER A 97 13.64 -5.73 10.10
CA SER A 97 14.29 -6.22 8.90
C SER A 97 15.79 -6.22 9.14
N ASN A 98 16.28 -7.35 9.58
CA ASN A 98 17.69 -7.61 9.51
C ASN A 98 18.04 -7.87 8.01
N GLN A 99 19.29 -7.62 7.61
CA GLN A 99 19.73 -7.80 6.22
C GLN A 99 19.55 -9.25 5.75
N GLU A 100 19.73 -10.21 6.64
CA GLU A 100 19.57 -11.64 6.37
C GLU A 100 18.12 -12.00 6.01
N ARG A 101 17.16 -11.46 6.76
CA ARG A 101 15.74 -11.63 6.46
C ARG A 101 15.34 -11.05 5.11
N LEU A 102 15.85 -9.87 4.78
CA LEU A 102 15.58 -9.24 3.47
C LEU A 102 16.20 -10.05 2.34
N ALA A 103 17.40 -10.60 2.54
CA ALA A 103 18.06 -11.47 1.57
C ALA A 103 17.24 -12.76 1.34
N PHE A 104 16.78 -13.41 2.42
CA PHE A 104 15.88 -14.56 2.34
C PHE A 104 14.62 -14.24 1.55
N LEU A 105 13.92 -13.13 1.87
CA LEU A 105 12.69 -12.74 1.17
C LEU A 105 12.91 -12.47 -0.32
N LYS A 106 14.02 -11.83 -0.68
CA LYS A 106 14.37 -11.60 -2.08
C LYS A 106 14.64 -12.90 -2.83
N GLN A 107 15.42 -13.79 -2.23
CA GLN A 107 15.75 -15.09 -2.82
C GLN A 107 14.49 -15.94 -2.99
N HIS A 108 13.67 -16.06 -1.95
CA HIS A 108 12.38 -16.75 -2.00
C HIS A 108 11.45 -16.16 -3.08
N TRP A 109 11.34 -14.84 -3.16
CA TRP A 109 10.54 -14.16 -4.16
C TRP A 109 11.03 -14.45 -5.59
N TYR A 110 12.35 -14.38 -5.82
CA TYR A 110 12.93 -14.66 -7.12
C TYR A 110 12.71 -16.12 -7.54
N HIS A 111 13.01 -17.06 -6.64
CA HIS A 111 12.79 -18.49 -6.87
C HIS A 111 11.34 -18.79 -7.20
N SER A 112 10.41 -18.24 -6.44
CA SER A 112 8.96 -18.40 -6.68
C SER A 112 8.53 -17.90 -8.05
N ILE A 113 8.97 -16.71 -8.48
CA ILE A 113 8.67 -16.17 -9.81
C ILE A 113 9.30 -17.03 -10.90
N PHE A 114 10.55 -17.44 -10.71
CA PHE A 114 11.28 -18.26 -11.67
C PHE A 114 10.63 -19.63 -11.87
N CYS A 115 10.27 -20.31 -10.79
CA CYS A 115 9.53 -21.57 -10.83
C CYS A 115 8.14 -21.41 -11.46
N GLY A 116 7.45 -20.29 -11.20
CA GLY A 116 6.21 -19.95 -11.90
C GLY A 116 6.39 -19.82 -13.40
N CYS A 117 7.47 -19.13 -13.88
CA CYS A 117 7.80 -19.03 -15.29
C CYS A 117 8.10 -20.40 -15.93
N ILE A 118 8.86 -21.25 -15.25
CA ILE A 118 9.18 -22.61 -15.73
C ILE A 118 7.90 -23.43 -15.82
N ALA A 119 7.08 -23.44 -14.78
CA ALA A 119 5.84 -24.20 -14.72
C ALA A 119 4.87 -23.78 -15.83
N GLU A 120 4.70 -22.48 -16.12
CA GLU A 120 3.88 -21.96 -17.22
C GLU A 120 4.39 -22.47 -18.58
N GLN A 121 5.69 -22.40 -18.83
CA GLN A 121 6.28 -22.86 -20.10
C GLN A 121 6.19 -24.38 -20.28
N LEU A 122 6.41 -25.16 -19.21
CA LEU A 122 6.22 -26.60 -19.21
C LEU A 122 4.75 -26.96 -19.50
N ALA A 123 3.79 -26.31 -18.84
CA ALA A 123 2.37 -26.48 -19.07
C ALA A 123 1.99 -26.19 -20.53
N GLN A 124 2.55 -25.12 -21.10
CA GLN A 124 2.34 -24.79 -22.51
C GLN A 124 2.88 -25.90 -23.44
N TYR A 125 4.06 -26.44 -23.16
CA TYR A 125 4.69 -27.49 -23.95
C TYR A 125 3.86 -28.77 -23.95
N ILE A 126 3.39 -29.23 -22.79
CA ILE A 126 2.59 -30.46 -22.66
C ILE A 126 1.09 -30.26 -22.92
N ASN A 127 0.68 -29.03 -23.30
CA ASN A 127 -0.72 -28.66 -23.56
C ASN A 127 -1.64 -28.79 -22.33
N TYR A 128 -1.08 -28.61 -21.12
CA TYR A 128 -1.83 -28.53 -19.88
C TYR A 128 -2.58 -27.19 -19.78
N LYS A 129 -3.85 -27.23 -19.38
CA LYS A 129 -4.68 -26.02 -19.20
C LYS A 129 -5.49 -26.12 -17.89
N PRO A 130 -5.72 -24.99 -17.22
CA PRO A 130 -5.30 -23.62 -17.58
C PRO A 130 -3.83 -23.35 -17.26
N LEU A 131 -3.13 -22.56 -18.08
CA LEU A 131 -1.71 -22.24 -17.91
C LEU A 131 -1.44 -21.50 -16.60
N ASP A 132 -2.36 -20.62 -16.19
CA ASP A 132 -2.26 -19.86 -14.96
C ASP A 132 -2.22 -20.76 -13.71
N GLU A 133 -2.90 -21.90 -13.73
CA GLU A 133 -2.84 -22.85 -12.61
C GLU A 133 -1.42 -23.39 -12.41
N ALA A 134 -0.73 -23.69 -13.50
CA ALA A 134 0.68 -24.11 -13.44
C ALA A 134 1.59 -22.96 -12.95
N TRP A 135 1.34 -21.73 -13.44
CA TRP A 135 2.04 -20.56 -12.91
C TRP A 135 1.88 -20.44 -11.40
N PHE A 136 0.64 -20.48 -10.89
CA PHE A 136 0.38 -20.39 -9.45
C PHE A 136 0.96 -21.55 -8.66
N ALA A 137 0.96 -22.76 -9.21
CA ALA A 137 1.58 -23.91 -8.57
C ALA A 137 3.09 -23.71 -8.41
N GLY A 138 3.78 -23.23 -9.46
CA GLY A 138 5.20 -22.88 -9.37
C GLY A 138 5.47 -21.67 -8.47
N LEU A 139 4.61 -20.65 -8.47
CA LEU A 139 4.77 -19.47 -7.61
C LEU A 139 4.59 -19.80 -6.13
N LEU A 140 3.69 -20.72 -5.79
CA LEU A 140 3.21 -20.93 -4.42
C LEU A 140 3.77 -22.19 -3.75
N HIS A 141 4.57 -23.01 -4.46
CA HIS A 141 5.04 -24.31 -3.94
C HIS A 141 5.78 -24.16 -2.60
N ASP A 142 6.54 -23.08 -2.44
CA ASP A 142 7.33 -22.78 -1.25
C ASP A 142 6.66 -21.82 -0.26
N SER A 143 5.38 -21.51 -0.44
CA SER A 143 4.65 -20.58 0.45
C SER A 143 4.67 -21.00 1.93
N GLY A 144 4.87 -22.28 2.22
CA GLY A 144 5.05 -22.78 3.57
C GLY A 144 6.31 -22.25 4.27
N GLN A 145 7.38 -21.95 3.52
CA GLN A 145 8.60 -21.33 4.06
C GLN A 145 8.30 -19.97 4.68
N LEU A 146 7.48 -19.12 4.01
CA LEU A 146 7.06 -17.82 4.55
C LEU A 146 6.28 -17.96 5.86
N ILE A 147 5.45 -19.00 5.98
CA ILE A 147 4.69 -19.29 7.20
C ILE A 147 5.62 -19.73 8.33
N MET A 148 6.57 -20.61 8.03
CA MET A 148 7.55 -21.11 9.01
C MET A 148 8.49 -20.00 9.46
N GLU A 149 8.96 -19.15 8.54
CA GLU A 149 9.76 -17.95 8.84
C GLU A 149 8.99 -16.99 9.75
N THR A 150 7.72 -16.73 9.45
CA THR A 150 6.88 -15.86 10.26
C THR A 150 6.66 -16.40 11.68
N ALA A 151 6.53 -17.72 11.82
CA ALA A 151 6.31 -18.37 13.11
C ALA A 151 7.59 -18.54 13.95
N TYR A 152 8.73 -18.72 13.30
CA TYR A 152 10.00 -19.03 13.92
C TYR A 152 11.17 -18.24 13.30
N PRO A 153 11.14 -16.90 13.27
CA PRO A 153 12.03 -16.08 12.45
C PRO A 153 13.51 -16.33 12.71
N ASP A 154 13.94 -16.33 13.98
CA ASP A 154 15.35 -16.51 14.32
C ASP A 154 15.88 -17.92 13.97
N LYS A 155 15.03 -18.94 14.19
CA LYS A 155 15.39 -20.33 13.97
C LYS A 155 15.44 -20.68 12.49
N TYR A 156 14.48 -20.11 11.72
CA TYR A 156 14.34 -20.37 10.30
C TYR A 156 15.42 -19.65 9.49
N THR A 157 15.64 -18.37 9.78
CA THR A 157 16.70 -17.58 9.13
C THR A 157 18.10 -18.17 9.40
N ALA A 158 18.35 -18.65 10.63
CA ALA A 158 19.62 -19.29 10.96
C ALA A 158 19.81 -20.64 10.22
N ALA A 159 18.75 -21.42 10.03
CA ALA A 159 18.77 -22.66 9.26
C ALA A 159 19.07 -22.39 7.78
N PHE A 160 18.41 -21.39 7.20
CA PHE A 160 18.59 -20.98 5.82
C PHE A 160 20.00 -20.45 5.54
N ALA A 161 20.55 -19.63 6.43
CA ALA A 161 21.90 -19.07 6.29
C ALA A 161 23.02 -20.14 6.30
N GLN A 162 22.76 -21.32 6.88
CA GLN A 162 23.73 -22.42 6.94
C GLN A 162 23.83 -23.20 5.64
N LEU A 163 22.77 -23.25 4.85
CA LEU A 163 22.69 -24.10 3.65
C LEU A 163 23.22 -23.44 2.39
N GLY A 164 23.09 -22.15 2.26
CA GLY A 164 23.40 -21.44 1.01
C GLY A 164 22.54 -21.86 -0.20
N ASP A 165 21.71 -22.91 -0.04
CA ASP A 165 20.83 -23.47 -1.04
C ASP A 165 19.58 -24.11 -0.40
N ASP A 166 18.42 -23.92 -1.02
CA ASP A 166 17.10 -24.28 -0.52
C ASP A 166 16.77 -25.78 -0.69
N GLU A 167 17.49 -26.50 -1.54
CA GLU A 167 17.18 -27.88 -1.92
C GLU A 167 17.15 -28.85 -0.73
N TYR A 168 18.02 -28.67 0.26
CA TYR A 168 18.09 -29.51 1.46
C TYR A 168 17.42 -28.88 2.68
N LEU A 169 16.76 -27.75 2.52
CA LEU A 169 16.10 -27.05 3.62
C LEU A 169 15.05 -27.93 4.30
N HIS A 170 14.32 -28.73 3.52
CA HIS A 170 13.30 -29.65 4.02
C HIS A 170 13.86 -30.73 4.97
N GLU A 171 15.13 -31.16 4.83
CA GLU A 171 15.78 -32.11 5.76
C GLU A 171 16.02 -31.42 7.11
N ILE A 172 16.54 -30.18 7.11
CA ILE A 172 16.76 -29.42 8.34
C ILE A 172 15.43 -29.04 9.01
N GLU A 173 14.41 -28.69 8.23
CA GLU A 173 13.07 -28.45 8.75
C GLU A 173 12.51 -29.69 9.46
N ASN A 174 12.64 -30.85 8.84
CA ASN A 174 12.20 -32.12 9.46
C ASN A 174 12.92 -32.40 10.76
N ASP A 175 14.23 -32.18 10.84
CA ASP A 175 15.02 -32.37 12.04
C ASP A 175 14.70 -31.33 13.13
N ALA A 176 14.47 -30.09 12.75
CA ALA A 176 14.23 -28.99 13.68
C ALA A 176 12.78 -28.90 14.18
N PHE A 177 11.79 -29.26 13.35
CA PHE A 177 10.37 -29.02 13.60
C PHE A 177 9.49 -30.26 13.53
N ASN A 178 9.97 -31.43 13.07
CA ASN A 178 9.20 -32.63 12.75
C ASN A 178 8.15 -32.46 11.65
N PHE A 179 8.24 -31.42 10.85
CA PHE A 179 7.43 -31.13 9.64
C PHE A 179 8.20 -30.18 8.76
N THR A 180 7.76 -30.06 7.52
CA THR A 180 8.43 -29.26 6.48
C THR A 180 7.50 -28.22 5.91
N HIS A 181 8.07 -27.25 5.14
CA HIS A 181 7.32 -26.20 4.47
C HIS A 181 6.24 -26.76 3.53
N TYR A 182 6.51 -27.84 2.79
CA TYR A 182 5.50 -28.43 1.90
C TYR A 182 4.29 -29.02 2.64
N HIS A 183 4.47 -29.55 3.86
CA HIS A 183 3.36 -29.93 4.72
C HIS A 183 2.52 -28.73 5.13
N VAL A 184 3.17 -27.63 5.48
CA VAL A 184 2.51 -26.40 5.91
C VAL A 184 1.78 -25.75 4.74
N GLY A 185 2.45 -25.60 3.60
CA GLY A 185 1.87 -25.04 2.38
C GLY A 185 0.66 -25.83 1.89
N ALA A 186 0.79 -27.14 1.69
CA ALA A 186 -0.31 -27.97 1.24
C ALA A 186 -1.53 -27.91 2.17
N ASN A 187 -1.33 -27.94 3.49
CA ASN A 187 -2.42 -27.80 4.45
C ASN A 187 -3.08 -26.42 4.43
N LEU A 188 -2.34 -25.35 4.13
CA LEU A 188 -2.89 -24.03 3.96
C LEU A 188 -3.92 -24.01 2.81
N PHE A 189 -3.53 -24.52 1.64
CA PHE A 189 -4.41 -24.51 0.47
C PHE A 189 -5.61 -25.45 0.61
N ARG A 190 -5.44 -26.60 1.31
CA ARG A 190 -6.56 -27.48 1.67
C ARG A 190 -7.54 -26.80 2.64
N LYS A 191 -7.05 -26.01 3.59
CA LYS A 191 -7.90 -25.26 4.54
C LYS A 191 -8.79 -24.21 3.85
N HIS A 192 -8.34 -23.66 2.74
CA HIS A 192 -9.04 -22.63 1.99
C HIS A 192 -9.80 -23.18 0.78
N ASP A 193 -10.06 -24.48 0.72
CA ASP A 193 -10.82 -25.16 -0.35
C ASP A 193 -10.30 -24.86 -1.77
N CYS A 194 -8.98 -24.66 -1.91
CA CYS A 194 -8.35 -24.52 -3.21
C CYS A 194 -8.35 -25.84 -3.97
N ASN A 195 -8.07 -25.77 -5.28
CA ASN A 195 -7.94 -26.95 -6.11
C ASN A 195 -7.07 -28.04 -5.44
N PRO A 196 -7.57 -29.27 -5.21
CA PRO A 196 -6.81 -30.34 -4.55
C PRO A 196 -5.48 -30.63 -5.22
N PHE A 197 -5.39 -30.54 -6.56
CA PHE A 197 -4.16 -30.80 -7.29
C PHE A 197 -3.11 -29.71 -7.08
N LEU A 198 -3.48 -28.48 -6.76
CA LEU A 198 -2.55 -27.44 -6.31
C LEU A 198 -1.93 -27.83 -4.96
N ALA A 199 -2.75 -28.25 -4.00
CA ALA A 199 -2.25 -28.68 -2.69
C ALA A 199 -1.35 -29.91 -2.80
N ASP A 200 -1.66 -30.83 -3.74
CA ASP A 200 -0.83 -31.99 -4.03
C ASP A 200 0.47 -31.59 -4.75
N ALA A 201 0.43 -30.66 -5.68
CA ALA A 201 1.63 -30.12 -6.31
C ALA A 201 2.59 -29.51 -5.29
N ILE A 202 2.06 -28.76 -4.32
CA ILE A 202 2.83 -28.21 -3.21
C ILE A 202 3.33 -29.32 -2.28
N MET A 203 2.52 -30.35 -2.00
CA MET A 203 2.90 -31.42 -1.08
C MET A 203 4.03 -32.28 -1.61
N TYR A 204 4.10 -32.50 -2.92
CA TYR A 204 4.96 -33.50 -3.53
C TYR A 204 6.07 -32.92 -4.41
N HIS A 205 6.36 -31.61 -4.32
CA HIS A 205 7.37 -30.98 -5.18
C HIS A 205 8.83 -31.37 -4.86
N HIS A 206 9.09 -31.97 -3.70
CA HIS A 206 10.39 -32.56 -3.33
C HIS A 206 10.43 -34.09 -3.44
N GLU A 207 9.36 -34.73 -3.93
CA GLU A 207 9.39 -36.20 -4.10
C GLU A 207 10.31 -36.59 -5.26
N PRO A 208 11.05 -37.71 -5.11
CA PRO A 208 11.88 -38.27 -6.17
C PRO A 208 11.07 -38.51 -7.46
N THR A 209 11.70 -38.25 -8.61
CA THR A 209 11.06 -38.33 -9.93
C THR A 209 10.37 -39.67 -10.20
N ASP A 210 10.98 -40.79 -9.78
CA ASP A 210 10.46 -42.15 -9.95
C ASP A 210 9.12 -42.39 -9.24
N LYS A 211 8.85 -41.67 -8.14
CA LYS A 211 7.61 -41.80 -7.38
C LYS A 211 6.44 -41.00 -7.98
N ILE A 212 6.72 -40.01 -8.80
CA ILE A 212 5.70 -39.10 -9.37
C ILE A 212 5.40 -39.35 -10.85
N LEU A 213 6.00 -40.37 -11.47
CA LEU A 213 5.82 -40.66 -12.90
C LEU A 213 4.34 -40.74 -13.32
N ASP A 214 3.50 -41.35 -12.48
CA ASP A 214 2.07 -41.52 -12.71
C ASP A 214 1.20 -40.46 -12.02
N ALA A 215 1.82 -39.44 -11.41
CA ALA A 215 1.11 -38.37 -10.70
C ALA A 215 0.41 -37.42 -11.70
N HIS A 216 -0.51 -36.61 -11.16
CA HIS A 216 -1.19 -35.55 -11.91
C HIS A 216 -0.15 -34.62 -12.59
N PRO A 217 -0.40 -34.17 -13.83
CA PRO A 217 0.55 -33.31 -14.56
C PRO A 217 1.03 -32.11 -13.77
N LEU A 218 0.16 -31.46 -12.98
CA LEU A 218 0.52 -30.30 -12.17
C LEU A 218 1.59 -30.64 -11.10
N VAL A 219 1.54 -31.82 -10.49
CA VAL A 219 2.57 -32.31 -9.56
C VAL A 219 3.92 -32.44 -10.25
N LYS A 220 3.91 -33.09 -11.43
CA LYS A 220 5.14 -33.26 -12.23
C LYS A 220 5.72 -31.95 -12.72
N ILE A 221 4.86 -31.03 -13.18
CA ILE A 221 5.26 -29.68 -13.62
C ILE A 221 5.93 -28.93 -12.47
N THR A 222 5.30 -28.90 -11.29
CA THR A 222 5.80 -28.14 -10.13
C THR A 222 7.10 -28.76 -9.58
N ASN A 223 7.18 -30.08 -9.49
CA ASN A 223 8.40 -30.77 -9.09
C ASN A 223 9.57 -30.46 -10.03
N LEU A 224 9.36 -30.58 -11.36
CA LEU A 224 10.39 -30.26 -12.33
C LEU A 224 10.76 -28.78 -12.32
N ALA A 225 9.79 -27.87 -12.12
CA ALA A 225 10.05 -26.44 -12.04
C ALA A 225 10.93 -26.13 -10.83
N ASN A 226 10.69 -26.75 -9.66
CA ASN A 226 11.52 -26.63 -8.49
C ASN A 226 12.94 -27.16 -8.72
N LEU A 227 13.10 -28.38 -9.23
CA LEU A 227 14.41 -28.97 -9.51
C LEU A 227 15.24 -28.09 -10.46
N LEU A 228 14.65 -27.62 -11.56
CA LEU A 228 15.30 -26.74 -12.51
C LEU A 228 15.57 -25.34 -11.95
N GLY A 229 14.74 -24.87 -11.03
CA GLY A 229 14.92 -23.61 -10.32
C GLY A 229 16.19 -23.61 -9.46
N HIS A 230 16.52 -24.73 -8.86
CA HIS A 230 17.75 -24.90 -8.07
C HIS A 230 19.00 -25.12 -8.92
N GLU A 231 18.90 -25.82 -10.03
CA GLU A 231 20.06 -26.08 -10.93
C GLU A 231 20.71 -24.84 -11.49
N GLN A 232 19.94 -23.76 -11.68
CA GLN A 232 20.50 -22.49 -12.13
C GLN A 232 21.49 -21.90 -11.11
N LEU A 233 21.36 -22.25 -9.83
CA LEU A 233 22.25 -21.84 -8.75
C LEU A 233 23.46 -22.79 -8.58
N LYS A 234 23.39 -24.01 -9.15
CA LYS A 234 24.43 -25.04 -9.05
C LYS A 234 25.05 -25.37 -10.40
N GLN A 235 26.21 -24.85 -10.66
CA GLN A 235 27.03 -25.31 -11.81
C GLN A 235 27.39 -26.79 -11.62
N GLY A 236 26.66 -27.72 -12.28
CA GLY A 236 27.08 -29.10 -12.43
C GLY A 236 26.10 -30.20 -12.03
N SER A 237 24.91 -29.92 -11.51
CA SER A 237 23.88 -30.94 -11.26
C SER A 237 23.22 -31.38 -12.58
N SER A 238 22.97 -32.69 -12.76
CA SER A 238 22.25 -33.25 -13.94
C SER A 238 20.81 -33.65 -13.61
N GLU A 239 20.43 -33.56 -12.33
CA GLU A 239 19.18 -34.15 -11.81
C GLU A 239 17.93 -33.58 -12.46
N GLY A 240 17.82 -32.26 -12.60
CA GLY A 240 16.68 -31.61 -13.26
C GLY A 240 16.60 -31.93 -14.76
N PHE A 241 17.75 -32.06 -15.45
CA PHE A 241 17.76 -32.48 -16.85
C PHE A 241 17.33 -33.95 -17.02
N GLU A 242 17.75 -34.85 -16.12
CA GLU A 242 17.34 -36.24 -16.10
C GLU A 242 15.84 -36.36 -15.77
N ALA A 243 15.35 -35.59 -14.80
CA ALA A 243 13.92 -35.51 -14.47
C ALA A 243 13.09 -34.98 -15.65
N ALA A 244 13.59 -33.98 -16.39
CA ALA A 244 12.91 -33.43 -17.56
C ALA A 244 12.76 -34.46 -18.67
N GLU A 245 13.78 -35.30 -18.91
CA GLU A 245 13.71 -36.39 -19.86
C GLU A 245 12.73 -37.48 -19.39
N GLN A 246 12.80 -37.89 -18.10
CA GLN A 246 11.95 -38.94 -17.56
C GLN A 246 10.47 -38.55 -17.48
N LEU A 247 10.16 -37.33 -17.01
CA LEU A 247 8.79 -36.87 -16.82
C LEU A 247 8.08 -36.49 -18.11
N PHE A 248 8.80 -35.86 -19.03
CA PHE A 248 8.21 -35.22 -20.21
C PHE A 248 8.93 -35.48 -21.54
N GLY A 249 10.01 -36.30 -21.57
CA GLY A 249 10.81 -36.55 -22.74
C GLY A 249 11.53 -35.32 -23.31
N LEU A 250 11.87 -34.37 -22.45
CA LEU A 250 12.51 -33.12 -22.86
C LEU A 250 14.02 -33.30 -23.05
N SER A 251 14.53 -32.82 -24.17
CA SER A 251 15.98 -32.85 -24.42
C SER A 251 16.67 -31.72 -23.67
N ARG A 252 17.93 -31.94 -23.29
CA ARG A 252 18.76 -30.94 -22.63
C ARG A 252 18.80 -29.57 -23.34
N PRO A 253 19.02 -29.50 -24.67
CA PRO A 253 19.01 -28.20 -25.36
C PRO A 253 17.67 -27.46 -25.26
N PHE A 254 16.55 -28.19 -25.21
CA PHE A 254 15.22 -27.58 -25.01
C PHE A 254 15.12 -26.97 -23.61
N VAL A 255 15.53 -27.73 -22.57
CA VAL A 255 15.49 -27.25 -21.19
C VAL A 255 16.42 -26.04 -20.99
N GLU A 256 17.62 -26.06 -21.56
CA GLU A 256 18.53 -24.90 -21.54
C GLU A 256 17.90 -23.66 -22.18
N GLY A 257 17.20 -23.81 -23.31
CA GLY A 257 16.46 -22.71 -23.95
C GLY A 257 15.29 -22.20 -23.11
N LEU A 258 14.57 -23.11 -22.44
CA LEU A 258 13.47 -22.78 -21.54
C LEU A 258 14.00 -22.00 -20.32
N LEU A 259 15.06 -22.47 -19.69
CA LEU A 259 15.68 -21.81 -18.53
C LEU A 259 16.13 -20.39 -18.89
N LYS A 260 16.82 -20.21 -20.02
CA LYS A 260 17.23 -18.89 -20.49
C LYS A 260 16.03 -17.95 -20.65
N SER A 261 14.96 -18.41 -21.31
CA SER A 261 13.75 -17.61 -21.47
C SER A 261 13.10 -17.22 -20.14
N CYS A 262 13.09 -18.16 -19.16
CA CYS A 262 12.54 -17.90 -17.83
C CYS A 262 13.41 -16.94 -17.03
N THR A 263 14.75 -17.02 -17.15
CA THR A 263 15.68 -16.07 -16.54
C THR A 263 15.41 -14.66 -17.05
N ASP A 264 15.39 -14.47 -18.37
CA ASP A 264 15.16 -13.17 -19.00
C ASP A 264 13.82 -12.55 -18.52
N LYS A 265 12.75 -13.37 -18.41
CA LYS A 265 11.45 -12.94 -17.89
C LYS A 265 11.53 -12.54 -16.41
N THR A 266 12.18 -13.36 -15.57
CA THR A 266 12.27 -13.12 -14.12
C THR A 266 13.10 -11.87 -13.84
N GLU A 267 14.22 -11.68 -14.54
CA GLU A 267 15.05 -10.49 -14.44
C GLU A 267 14.30 -9.23 -14.89
N THR A 268 13.49 -9.33 -15.95
CA THR A 268 12.62 -8.22 -16.37
C THR A 268 11.65 -7.84 -15.25
N ILE A 269 10.99 -8.82 -14.64
CA ILE A 269 10.08 -8.59 -13.51
C ILE A 269 10.84 -7.98 -12.32
N ALA A 270 12.00 -8.54 -11.97
CA ALA A 270 12.82 -8.02 -10.87
C ALA A 270 13.24 -6.56 -11.11
N SER A 271 13.62 -6.23 -12.34
CA SER A 271 13.97 -4.86 -12.76
C SER A 271 12.77 -3.91 -12.68
N GLU A 272 11.57 -4.30 -13.12
CA GLU A 272 10.34 -3.52 -13.01
C GLU A 272 10.03 -3.11 -11.57
N TYR A 273 10.27 -4.02 -10.61
CA TYR A 273 10.09 -3.73 -9.18
C TYR A 273 11.32 -3.11 -8.51
N GLY A 274 12.44 -3.02 -9.23
CA GLY A 274 13.72 -2.51 -8.69
C GLY A 274 14.32 -3.43 -7.62
N VAL A 275 14.06 -4.75 -7.69
CA VAL A 275 14.64 -5.74 -6.78
C VAL A 275 16.04 -6.09 -7.30
N GLY A 276 17.08 -5.72 -6.54
CA GLY A 276 18.46 -6.10 -6.84
C GLY A 276 18.93 -7.26 -5.96
N PHE A 277 19.78 -8.12 -6.53
CA PHE A 277 20.38 -9.27 -5.86
C PHE A 277 21.87 -9.08 -5.71
N ILE A 278 22.43 -9.51 -4.58
CA ILE A 278 23.87 -9.50 -4.32
C ILE A 278 24.34 -10.95 -4.42
N ASN A 279 25.27 -11.21 -5.33
CA ASN A 279 25.96 -12.48 -5.48
C ASN A 279 27.48 -12.24 -5.44
N ASP A 280 28.28 -13.30 -5.36
CA ASP A 280 29.75 -13.23 -5.21
C ASP A 280 30.45 -12.58 -6.42
N GLU A 281 29.78 -12.44 -7.56
CA GLU A 281 30.31 -11.83 -8.78
C GLU A 281 30.09 -10.31 -8.85
N ILE A 282 29.32 -9.74 -7.94
CA ILE A 282 28.99 -8.31 -7.94
C ILE A 282 30.08 -7.52 -7.24
N ASP A 283 30.57 -6.47 -7.90
CA ASP A 283 31.52 -5.53 -7.31
C ASP A 283 30.92 -4.77 -6.11
N SER A 284 31.79 -4.31 -5.21
CA SER A 284 31.39 -3.62 -3.98
C SER A 284 30.53 -2.37 -4.22
N ASP A 285 30.73 -1.69 -5.36
CA ASP A 285 30.02 -0.46 -5.73
C ASP A 285 28.56 -0.76 -6.11
N THR A 286 28.35 -1.86 -6.83
CA THR A 286 27.00 -2.35 -7.20
C THR A 286 26.27 -2.89 -5.98
N ALA A 287 26.94 -3.64 -5.09
CA ALA A 287 26.35 -4.09 -3.83
C ALA A 287 25.89 -2.91 -2.94
N GLN A 288 26.70 -1.84 -2.84
CA GLN A 288 26.31 -0.62 -2.12
C GLN A 288 25.10 0.06 -2.74
N LYS A 289 24.99 0.12 -4.07
CA LYS A 289 23.80 0.68 -4.76
C LYS A 289 22.54 -0.12 -4.48
N ILE A 290 22.63 -1.46 -4.45
CA ILE A 290 21.51 -2.34 -4.11
C ILE A 290 21.07 -2.08 -2.67
N HIS A 291 21.98 -2.03 -1.70
CA HIS A 291 21.66 -1.71 -0.31
C HIS A 291 21.04 -0.33 -0.15
N ALA A 292 21.59 0.68 -0.84
CA ALA A 292 21.02 2.03 -0.80
C ALA A 292 19.60 2.07 -1.37
N ASN A 293 19.33 1.31 -2.45
CA ASN A 293 17.99 1.19 -3.03
C ASN A 293 17.01 0.49 -2.07
N ASP A 294 17.43 -0.58 -1.40
CA ASP A 294 16.61 -1.28 -0.41
C ASP A 294 16.23 -0.37 0.76
N GLN A 295 17.20 0.40 1.28
CA GLN A 295 16.94 1.39 2.33
C GLN A 295 16.00 2.50 1.85
N LEU A 296 16.18 2.98 0.61
CA LEU A 296 15.30 3.98 0.02
C LEU A 296 13.86 3.47 -0.09
N LYS A 297 13.67 2.20 -0.51
CA LYS A 297 12.34 1.58 -0.60
C LYS A 297 11.68 1.45 0.76
N GLN A 298 12.44 1.12 1.81
CA GLN A 298 11.91 1.10 3.18
C GLN A 298 11.50 2.50 3.66
N VAL A 299 12.30 3.53 3.39
CA VAL A 299 11.96 4.92 3.73
C VAL A 299 10.72 5.38 2.97
N GLN A 300 10.62 5.09 1.66
CA GLN A 300 9.44 5.40 0.86
C GLN A 300 8.18 4.71 1.41
N LEU A 301 8.28 3.44 1.79
CA LEU A 301 7.17 2.70 2.39
C LEU A 301 6.72 3.34 3.70
N ALA A 302 7.67 3.73 4.56
CA ALA A 302 7.38 4.43 5.81
C ALA A 302 6.65 5.77 5.57
N GLU A 303 7.10 6.54 4.58
CA GLU A 303 6.46 7.80 4.20
C GLU A 303 5.04 7.58 3.66
N GLN A 304 4.83 6.56 2.83
CA GLN A 304 3.49 6.24 2.33
C GLN A 304 2.54 5.81 3.45
N ILE A 305 2.98 4.93 4.36
CA ILE A 305 2.18 4.51 5.52
C ILE A 305 1.81 5.73 6.36
N ARG A 306 2.78 6.60 6.67
CA ARG A 306 2.52 7.84 7.41
C ARG A 306 1.49 8.71 6.71
N ASN A 307 1.62 8.89 5.40
CA ASN A 307 0.72 9.71 4.61
C ASN A 307 -0.71 9.13 4.61
N ILE A 308 -0.85 7.81 4.47
CA ILE A 308 -2.14 7.12 4.51
C ILE A 308 -2.78 7.30 5.90
N ALA A 309 -2.03 7.05 6.97
CA ALA A 309 -2.53 7.19 8.33
C ALA A 309 -2.97 8.64 8.66
N MET A 310 -2.22 9.64 8.17
CA MET A 310 -2.59 11.04 8.32
C MET A 310 -3.89 11.37 7.58
N LEU A 311 -4.03 10.90 6.34
CA LEU A 311 -5.22 11.17 5.52
C LEU A 311 -6.46 10.45 6.06
N ASP A 312 -6.30 9.23 6.55
CA ASP A 312 -7.40 8.48 7.18
C ASP A 312 -7.90 9.19 8.45
N GLY A 313 -6.98 9.74 9.24
CA GLY A 313 -7.31 10.60 10.38
C GLY A 313 -8.08 11.87 9.97
N VAL A 314 -7.66 12.52 8.87
CA VAL A 314 -8.36 13.68 8.31
C VAL A 314 -9.75 13.30 7.82
N HIS A 315 -9.88 12.21 7.06
CA HIS A 315 -11.17 11.72 6.58
C HIS A 315 -12.14 11.45 7.71
N GLN A 316 -11.75 10.66 8.71
CA GLN A 316 -12.58 10.35 9.87
C GLN A 316 -12.98 11.60 10.65
N HIS A 317 -12.10 12.59 10.70
CA HIS A 317 -12.37 13.86 11.35
C HIS A 317 -13.39 14.68 10.54
N LEU A 318 -13.11 14.94 9.26
CA LEU A 318 -13.97 15.78 8.42
C LEU A 318 -15.36 15.17 8.17
N SER A 319 -15.46 13.85 8.05
CA SER A 319 -16.74 13.14 7.82
C SER A 319 -17.72 13.19 8.99
N ARG A 320 -17.26 13.55 10.20
CA ARG A 320 -18.09 13.67 11.41
C ARG A 320 -18.53 15.10 11.71
N ILE A 321 -18.05 16.06 10.93
CA ILE A 321 -18.32 17.48 11.16
C ILE A 321 -19.59 17.87 10.41
N GLU A 322 -20.54 18.43 11.12
CA GLU A 322 -21.76 19.00 10.58
C GLU A 322 -21.66 20.53 10.59
N GLY A 323 -22.05 21.16 9.49
CA GLY A 323 -22.10 22.60 9.35
C GLY A 323 -20.85 23.23 8.70
N LYS A 324 -21.10 24.25 7.87
CA LYS A 324 -20.13 24.95 7.04
C LYS A 324 -18.95 25.57 7.83
N GLN A 325 -19.26 26.23 8.94
CA GLN A 325 -18.24 26.93 9.73
C GLN A 325 -17.27 25.97 10.42
N ALA A 326 -17.82 24.89 11.02
CA ALA A 326 -17.01 23.88 11.68
C ALA A 326 -16.10 23.13 10.68
N LEU A 327 -16.61 22.84 9.48
CA LEU A 327 -15.82 22.18 8.44
C LEU A 327 -14.68 23.06 7.94
N LEU A 328 -14.91 24.37 7.73
CA LEU A 328 -13.87 25.31 7.33
C LEU A 328 -12.77 25.47 8.39
N LEU A 329 -13.18 25.52 9.66
CA LEU A 329 -12.23 25.59 10.78
C LEU A 329 -11.37 24.33 10.84
N ALA A 330 -12.00 23.16 10.78
CA ALA A 330 -11.29 21.88 10.77
C ALA A 330 -10.35 21.75 9.57
N LEU A 331 -10.76 22.21 8.41
CA LEU A 331 -9.94 22.25 7.21
C LEU A 331 -8.70 23.12 7.41
N LYS A 332 -8.86 24.31 7.96
CA LYS A 332 -7.75 25.22 8.30
C LYS A 332 -6.80 24.58 9.31
N GLN A 333 -7.32 23.95 10.36
CA GLN A 333 -6.51 23.25 11.36
C GLN A 333 -5.73 22.08 10.75
N ASN A 334 -6.37 21.24 9.93
CA ASN A 334 -5.70 20.13 9.27
C ASN A 334 -4.57 20.61 8.33
N ILE A 335 -4.79 21.68 7.57
CA ILE A 335 -3.76 22.30 6.71
C ILE A 335 -2.60 22.81 7.54
N SER A 336 -2.89 23.48 8.66
CA SER A 336 -1.85 23.98 9.56
C SER A 336 -1.01 22.86 10.18
N ILE A 337 -1.65 21.78 10.61
CA ILE A 337 -0.97 20.62 11.23
C ILE A 337 -0.16 19.83 10.20
N LEU A 338 -0.75 19.53 9.04
CA LEU A 338 -0.10 18.66 8.05
C LEU A 338 1.01 19.36 7.28
N PHE A 339 0.81 20.64 6.96
CA PHE A 339 1.67 21.37 6.03
C PHE A 339 2.35 22.60 6.63
N GLY A 340 2.02 22.96 7.88
CA GLY A 340 2.56 24.15 8.53
C GLY A 340 2.05 25.46 7.90
N ILE A 341 0.90 25.44 7.21
CA ILE A 341 0.31 26.59 6.54
C ILE A 341 -0.89 27.07 7.33
N SER A 342 -0.82 28.28 7.86
CA SER A 342 -1.90 28.86 8.70
C SER A 342 -2.98 29.57 7.91
N ASN A 343 -2.65 30.06 6.70
CA ASN A 343 -3.50 30.92 5.90
C ASN A 343 -3.99 30.16 4.67
N CYS A 344 -5.28 29.88 4.64
CA CYS A 344 -5.94 29.25 3.49
C CYS A 344 -7.30 29.89 3.24
N THR A 345 -7.71 29.88 1.97
CA THR A 345 -9.02 30.33 1.51
C THR A 345 -9.58 29.27 0.58
N LEU A 346 -10.84 28.90 0.80
CA LEU A 346 -11.56 27.99 -0.07
C LEU A 346 -12.41 28.78 -1.06
N PHE A 347 -12.27 28.47 -2.34
CA PHE A 347 -13.16 28.98 -3.41
C PHE A 347 -13.99 27.81 -3.94
N LEU A 348 -15.33 27.98 -3.97
CA LEU A 348 -16.22 27.01 -4.58
C LEU A 348 -16.79 27.55 -5.89
N TYR A 349 -16.97 26.65 -6.84
CA TYR A 349 -17.57 26.96 -8.13
C TYR A 349 -19.08 27.06 -8.01
N ASP A 350 -19.62 28.22 -8.44
CA ASP A 350 -21.04 28.40 -8.57
C ASP A 350 -21.46 28.33 -10.05
N ALA A 351 -22.09 27.23 -10.41
CA ALA A 351 -22.55 26.98 -11.77
C ALA A 351 -23.64 27.94 -12.26
N ALA A 352 -24.37 28.61 -11.35
CA ALA A 352 -25.43 29.57 -11.73
C ALA A 352 -24.85 30.89 -12.19
N SER A 353 -23.73 31.33 -11.61
CA SER A 353 -23.08 32.60 -11.96
C SER A 353 -21.81 32.43 -12.81
N ASP A 354 -21.37 31.19 -13.03
CA ASP A 354 -20.11 30.82 -13.69
C ASP A 354 -18.88 31.52 -13.06
N LYS A 355 -18.84 31.48 -11.71
CA LYS A 355 -17.80 32.15 -10.92
C LYS A 355 -17.29 31.25 -9.81
N LEU A 356 -16.03 31.46 -9.42
CA LEU A 356 -15.49 31.02 -8.15
C LEU A 356 -15.82 32.05 -7.07
N GLN A 357 -16.45 31.58 -5.99
CA GLN A 357 -16.79 32.41 -4.84
C GLN A 357 -15.99 31.98 -3.62
N ALA A 358 -15.37 32.95 -2.92
CA ALA A 358 -14.64 32.68 -1.69
C ALA A 358 -15.62 32.30 -0.56
N ILE A 359 -15.30 31.23 0.14
CA ILE A 359 -16.00 30.78 1.32
C ILE A 359 -15.22 31.25 2.55
N SER A 360 -15.84 32.08 3.39
CA SER A 360 -15.19 32.64 4.58
C SER A 360 -15.92 32.20 5.84
N THR A 361 -15.16 32.05 6.95
CA THR A 361 -15.71 31.99 8.31
C THR A 361 -15.99 33.40 8.81
N ALA A 362 -16.75 33.54 9.89
CA ALA A 362 -16.98 34.82 10.57
C ALA A 362 -15.67 35.51 11.00
N GLU A 363 -14.61 34.73 11.24
CA GLU A 363 -13.29 35.23 11.65
C GLU A 363 -12.40 35.70 10.49
N SER A 364 -12.67 35.25 9.24
CA SER A 364 -11.84 35.56 8.06
C SER A 364 -12.05 36.98 7.52
N GLY A 365 -12.90 37.77 8.14
CA GLY A 365 -13.23 39.15 7.75
C GLY A 365 -14.30 39.22 6.65
N PRO A 366 -15.16 40.24 6.71
CA PRO A 366 -16.29 40.41 5.78
C PRO A 366 -15.88 40.59 4.32
N HIS A 367 -14.64 41.01 4.05
CA HIS A 367 -14.17 41.41 2.72
C HIS A 367 -13.87 40.22 1.78
N LEU A 368 -13.63 39.01 2.28
CA LEU A 368 -13.38 37.82 1.45
C LEU A 368 -14.63 37.35 0.70
N LYS A 369 -15.81 37.49 1.29
CA LYS A 369 -17.08 37.07 0.67
C LYS A 369 -17.40 37.86 -0.62
N ASP A 370 -16.81 39.04 -0.77
CA ASP A 370 -17.06 39.91 -1.94
C ASP A 370 -16.20 39.52 -3.14
N ILE A 371 -15.19 38.63 -2.94
CA ILE A 371 -14.32 38.19 -4.03
C ILE A 371 -15.03 37.09 -4.83
N LYS A 372 -15.42 37.46 -6.06
CA LYS A 372 -16.03 36.56 -7.05
C LYS A 372 -15.22 36.62 -8.34
N ILE A 373 -14.59 35.48 -8.71
CA ILE A 373 -13.70 35.43 -9.86
C ILE A 373 -14.42 34.70 -11.01
N PRO A 374 -14.63 35.32 -12.19
CA PRO A 374 -15.19 34.61 -13.33
C PRO A 374 -14.32 33.40 -13.73
N LEU A 375 -14.96 32.31 -14.14
CA LEU A 375 -14.25 31.10 -14.58
C LEU A 375 -13.79 31.27 -16.04
N GLU A 376 -12.86 32.19 -16.26
CA GLU A 376 -12.25 32.47 -17.55
C GLU A 376 -10.72 32.29 -17.46
N PRO A 377 -10.06 31.72 -18.49
CA PRO A 377 -8.60 31.58 -18.51
C PRO A 377 -7.88 32.93 -18.37
N GLY A 378 -6.80 32.95 -17.58
CA GLY A 378 -5.95 34.13 -17.38
C GLY A 378 -6.55 35.22 -16.48
N ARG A 379 -7.71 35.01 -15.87
CA ARG A 379 -8.30 35.97 -14.91
C ARG A 379 -7.63 35.94 -13.54
N SER A 380 -7.19 34.80 -13.13
CA SER A 380 -6.49 34.58 -11.85
C SER A 380 -5.88 33.18 -11.85
N ILE A 381 -4.76 33.00 -11.16
CA ILE A 381 -4.17 31.67 -10.95
C ILE A 381 -5.12 30.74 -10.20
N VAL A 382 -6.09 31.27 -9.48
CA VAL A 382 -7.13 30.50 -8.77
C VAL A 382 -8.07 29.82 -9.77
N THR A 383 -8.49 30.53 -10.81
CA THR A 383 -9.33 29.98 -11.89
C THR A 383 -8.54 29.11 -12.84
N ASP A 384 -7.31 29.49 -13.16
CA ASP A 384 -6.45 28.71 -14.04
C ASP A 384 -6.13 27.33 -13.42
N ALA A 385 -5.87 27.26 -12.10
CA ALA A 385 -5.68 25.99 -11.40
C ALA A 385 -6.88 25.05 -11.55
N LEU A 386 -8.10 25.59 -11.52
CA LEU A 386 -9.33 24.82 -11.70
C LEU A 386 -9.51 24.36 -13.14
N LEU A 387 -9.31 25.27 -14.10
CA LEU A 387 -9.48 24.99 -15.53
C LEU A 387 -8.45 23.98 -16.06
N GLU A 388 -7.20 24.10 -15.60
CA GLU A 388 -6.12 23.20 -15.98
C GLU A 388 -6.08 21.90 -15.14
N MET A 389 -6.92 21.79 -14.11
CA MET A 389 -6.97 20.65 -13.16
C MET A 389 -5.60 20.31 -12.56
N ARG A 390 -4.75 21.31 -12.35
CA ARG A 390 -3.41 21.16 -11.75
C ARG A 390 -3.13 22.23 -10.71
N ALA A 391 -2.28 21.92 -9.76
CA ALA A 391 -1.81 22.93 -8.81
C ALA A 391 -0.97 23.98 -9.54
N ILE A 392 -1.22 25.26 -9.23
CA ILE A 392 -0.48 26.41 -9.75
C ILE A 392 0.14 27.18 -8.60
N ASN A 393 1.41 27.56 -8.76
CA ASN A 393 2.22 28.26 -7.80
C ASN A 393 2.56 29.66 -8.34
N SER A 394 2.25 30.72 -7.57
CA SER A 394 2.49 32.10 -7.99
C SER A 394 3.96 32.45 -8.21
N PHE A 395 4.90 31.72 -7.60
CA PHE A 395 6.33 31.95 -7.78
C PHE A 395 6.87 31.45 -9.15
N GLU A 396 6.10 30.62 -9.85
CA GLU A 396 6.43 30.17 -11.22
C GLU A 396 5.94 31.15 -12.30
N ILE A 397 5.21 32.20 -11.89
CA ILE A 397 4.59 33.20 -12.76
C ILE A 397 5.30 34.53 -12.52
N ARG A 398 5.54 35.28 -13.57
CA ARG A 398 6.15 36.63 -13.44
C ARG A 398 5.19 37.54 -12.69
N GLN A 399 5.73 38.38 -11.80
CA GLN A 399 4.94 39.24 -10.92
C GLN A 399 4.07 40.25 -11.70
N ASP A 400 4.50 40.65 -12.91
CA ASP A 400 3.74 41.52 -13.82
C ASP A 400 2.61 40.79 -14.58
N GLU A 401 2.57 39.46 -14.53
CA GLU A 401 1.53 38.63 -15.13
C GLU A 401 0.44 38.21 -14.12
N LEU A 402 0.68 38.42 -12.82
CA LEU A 402 -0.33 38.15 -11.78
C LEU A 402 -1.47 39.18 -11.87
N SER A 403 -2.70 38.69 -11.73
CA SER A 403 -3.88 39.54 -11.73
C SER A 403 -3.97 40.39 -10.44
N ILE A 404 -4.76 41.47 -10.49
CA ILE A 404 -5.02 42.29 -9.29
C ILE A 404 -5.66 41.45 -8.17
N VAL A 405 -6.50 40.47 -8.52
CA VAL A 405 -7.12 39.57 -7.54
C VAL A 405 -6.08 38.68 -6.88
N ASP A 406 -5.10 38.16 -7.63
CA ASP A 406 -4.02 37.38 -7.09
C ASP A 406 -3.18 38.18 -6.10
N LEU A 407 -2.81 39.41 -6.45
CA LEU A 407 -2.08 40.32 -5.58
C LEU A 407 -2.87 40.68 -4.30
N GLN A 408 -4.20 40.85 -4.42
CA GLN A 408 -5.07 41.06 -3.26
C GLN A 408 -5.11 39.84 -2.35
N LEU A 409 -5.18 38.63 -2.91
CA LEU A 409 -5.17 37.40 -2.14
C LEU A 409 -3.82 37.17 -1.44
N ILE A 410 -2.70 37.50 -2.09
CA ILE A 410 -1.36 37.46 -1.46
C ILE A 410 -1.34 38.41 -0.27
N SER A 411 -1.81 39.66 -0.45
CA SER A 411 -1.85 40.66 0.59
C SER A 411 -2.75 40.24 1.77
N LEU A 412 -3.94 39.71 1.49
CA LEU A 412 -4.88 39.23 2.51
C LEU A 412 -4.34 38.08 3.33
N ASN A 413 -3.55 37.21 2.72
CA ASN A 413 -2.90 36.10 3.41
C ASN A 413 -1.61 36.53 4.17
N VAL A 414 -1.16 37.80 3.99
CA VAL A 414 0.08 38.31 4.60
C VAL A 414 1.26 37.37 4.31
N LYS A 415 1.41 36.97 3.05
CA LYS A 415 2.41 36.02 2.57
C LYS A 415 3.08 36.52 1.29
N GLU A 416 4.14 35.85 0.87
CA GLU A 416 4.92 36.24 -0.32
C GLU A 416 4.29 35.71 -1.62
N GLY A 417 3.49 34.65 -1.54
CA GLY A 417 2.85 34.05 -2.70
C GLY A 417 1.68 33.13 -2.35
N LEU A 418 1.13 32.51 -3.39
CA LEU A 418 -0.01 31.60 -3.32
C LEU A 418 0.33 30.25 -3.96
N LEU A 419 -0.23 29.19 -3.38
CA LEU A 419 -0.36 27.87 -3.99
C LEU A 419 -1.85 27.56 -4.16
N CYS A 420 -2.30 27.44 -5.40
CA CYS A 420 -3.68 27.15 -5.75
C CYS A 420 -3.82 25.65 -6.12
N ILE A 421 -4.69 24.94 -5.42
CA ILE A 421 -4.87 23.50 -5.57
C ILE A 421 -6.33 23.24 -5.98
N PRO A 422 -6.60 22.64 -7.16
CA PRO A 422 -7.95 22.35 -7.59
C PRO A 422 -8.58 21.24 -6.74
N LEU A 423 -9.85 21.38 -6.42
CA LEU A 423 -10.68 20.40 -5.76
C LEU A 423 -11.48 19.64 -6.81
N ILE A 424 -11.19 18.36 -6.99
CA ILE A 424 -11.73 17.54 -8.07
C ILE A 424 -12.45 16.34 -7.48
N VAL A 425 -13.69 16.08 -7.92
CA VAL A 425 -14.49 14.89 -7.57
C VAL A 425 -15.02 14.27 -8.87
N HIS A 426 -14.75 12.98 -9.08
CA HIS A 426 -15.20 12.24 -10.28
C HIS A 426 -14.93 12.98 -11.59
N ASN A 427 -13.72 13.52 -11.77
CA ASN A 427 -13.32 14.35 -12.92
C ASN A 427 -14.08 15.69 -13.07
N ALA A 428 -14.86 16.11 -12.08
CA ALA A 428 -15.50 17.41 -12.05
C ALA A 428 -14.79 18.33 -11.06
N ALA A 429 -14.40 19.50 -11.49
CA ALA A 429 -13.79 20.51 -10.66
C ALA A 429 -14.88 21.27 -9.87
N ILE A 430 -14.82 21.24 -8.54
CA ILE A 430 -15.82 21.84 -7.65
C ILE A 430 -15.36 23.15 -7.00
N GLY A 431 -14.06 23.42 -7.03
CA GLY A 431 -13.48 24.62 -6.43
C GLY A 431 -11.97 24.61 -6.41
N THR A 432 -11.38 25.60 -5.73
CA THR A 432 -9.93 25.75 -5.56
C THR A 432 -9.60 26.07 -4.11
N LEU A 433 -8.65 25.34 -3.55
CA LEU A 433 -8.04 25.63 -2.25
C LEU A 433 -6.83 26.54 -2.50
N VAL A 434 -6.86 27.74 -1.92
CA VAL A 434 -5.80 28.75 -2.03
C VAL A 434 -5.04 28.82 -0.72
N LEU A 435 -3.74 28.55 -0.76
CA LEU A 435 -2.83 28.56 0.37
C LEU A 435 -1.88 29.74 0.26
N GLY A 436 -1.78 30.55 1.33
CA GLY A 436 -0.75 31.58 1.44
C GLY A 436 0.57 30.95 1.88
N ILE A 437 1.62 31.14 1.08
CA ILE A 437 2.94 30.52 1.32
C ILE A 437 4.08 31.54 1.16
N ASP A 438 5.19 31.26 1.85
CA ASP A 438 6.45 31.97 1.69
C ASP A 438 7.40 31.16 0.77
N GLU A 439 8.29 31.82 0.03
CA GLU A 439 9.18 31.17 -0.94
C GLU A 439 10.03 30.05 -0.28
N GLY A 440 10.47 30.24 0.96
CA GLY A 440 11.24 29.27 1.72
C GLY A 440 10.48 27.95 2.03
N GLN A 441 9.16 27.89 1.89
CA GLN A 441 8.34 26.71 2.12
C GLN A 441 8.24 25.81 0.87
N LEU A 442 8.52 26.33 -0.33
CA LEU A 442 8.36 25.63 -1.61
C LEU A 442 9.08 24.29 -1.69
N PRO A 443 10.37 24.14 -1.30
CA PRO A 443 11.05 22.85 -1.42
C PRO A 443 10.40 21.75 -0.58
N SER A 444 9.84 22.10 0.58
CA SER A 444 9.11 21.17 1.45
C SER A 444 7.77 20.77 0.84
N LEU A 445 7.04 21.73 0.28
CA LEU A 445 5.72 21.51 -0.34
C LEU A 445 5.82 20.68 -1.62
N GLN A 446 6.87 20.90 -2.42
CA GLN A 446 7.13 20.09 -3.62
C GLN A 446 7.37 18.62 -3.27
N LYS A 447 8.11 18.32 -2.19
CA LYS A 447 8.29 16.94 -1.70
C LYS A 447 6.99 16.29 -1.25
N GLN A 448 6.01 17.09 -0.82
CA GLN A 448 4.71 16.63 -0.31
C GLN A 448 3.59 16.72 -1.35
N GLN A 449 3.90 16.92 -2.63
CA GLN A 449 2.90 17.15 -3.69
C GLN A 449 1.85 16.02 -3.78
N SER A 450 2.25 14.77 -3.62
CA SER A 450 1.33 13.63 -3.61
C SER A 450 0.36 13.67 -2.42
N LEU A 451 0.84 14.05 -1.23
CA LEU A 451 0.02 14.21 -0.04
C LEU A 451 -0.99 15.35 -0.21
N PHE A 452 -0.57 16.48 -0.79
CA PHE A 452 -1.46 17.59 -1.11
C PHE A 452 -2.58 17.20 -2.06
N LYS A 453 -2.25 16.49 -3.14
CA LYS A 453 -3.25 16.04 -4.12
C LYS A 453 -4.30 15.15 -3.46
N ARG A 454 -3.88 14.20 -2.64
CA ARG A 454 -4.80 13.31 -1.91
C ARG A 454 -5.65 14.06 -0.89
N PHE A 455 -5.04 14.97 -0.14
CA PHE A 455 -5.74 15.84 0.81
C PHE A 455 -6.80 16.69 0.10
N ALA A 456 -6.47 17.26 -1.05
CA ALA A 456 -7.41 18.04 -1.86
C ALA A 456 -8.59 17.19 -2.35
N ASN A 457 -8.35 15.95 -2.80
CA ASN A 457 -9.41 15.01 -3.20
C ASN A 457 -10.32 14.66 -2.02
N GLU A 458 -9.75 14.42 -0.84
CA GLU A 458 -10.50 14.13 0.37
C GLU A 458 -11.41 15.28 0.78
N ILE A 459 -10.87 16.49 0.77
CA ILE A 459 -11.64 17.72 1.00
C ILE A 459 -12.75 17.87 -0.05
N ALA A 460 -12.40 17.66 -1.32
CA ALA A 460 -13.35 17.77 -2.41
C ALA A 460 -14.54 16.80 -2.23
N SER A 461 -14.25 15.55 -1.87
CA SER A 461 -15.27 14.53 -1.59
C SER A 461 -16.18 14.94 -0.43
N THR A 462 -15.59 15.40 0.68
CA THR A 462 -16.33 15.85 1.86
C THR A 462 -17.20 17.08 1.55
N ILE A 463 -16.67 18.08 0.85
CA ILE A 463 -17.41 19.26 0.46
C ILE A 463 -18.54 18.91 -0.52
N SER A 464 -18.29 18.00 -1.47
CA SER A 464 -19.31 17.56 -2.44
C SER A 464 -20.50 16.89 -1.78
N SER A 465 -20.28 16.09 -0.73
CA SER A 465 -21.35 15.47 0.04
C SER A 465 -22.19 16.48 0.83
N SER A 466 -21.59 17.61 1.27
CA SER A 466 -22.23 18.66 2.06
C SER A 466 -22.62 19.91 1.22
N LEU A 467 -22.47 19.88 -0.10
CA LEU A 467 -22.70 21.04 -0.98
C LEU A 467 -24.12 21.63 -0.88
N SER A 468 -25.15 20.82 -0.57
CA SER A 468 -26.52 21.28 -0.34
C SER A 468 -26.62 22.13 0.92
N GLU A 469 -25.90 21.78 1.99
CA GLU A 469 -25.84 22.54 3.23
C GLU A 469 -25.03 23.83 3.07
N PHE A 470 -23.92 23.78 2.33
CA PHE A 470 -23.10 24.96 2.00
C PHE A 470 -23.87 26.05 1.23
N ARG A 471 -24.89 25.68 0.45
CA ARG A 471 -25.73 26.62 -0.31
C ARG A 471 -26.93 27.14 0.48
N ALA A 472 -27.43 26.37 1.45
CA ALA A 472 -28.64 26.72 2.23
C ALA A 472 -28.36 27.74 3.36
N GLU A 473 -27.16 27.76 3.94
CA GLU A 473 -26.80 28.63 5.06
C GLU A 473 -26.50 30.12 4.69
N ASP A 474 -26.40 30.46 3.41
CA ASP A 474 -26.16 31.86 3.00
C ASP A 474 -27.43 32.74 3.08
N ASP A 475 -28.64 32.20 3.31
CA ASP A 475 -29.91 32.93 3.31
C ASP A 475 -30.49 33.24 4.72
N ASP A 476 -29.89 32.74 5.81
CA ASP A 476 -30.50 32.90 7.16
C ASP A 476 -29.64 33.71 8.14
N THR A 477 -29.87 35.00 8.23
CA THR A 477 -29.25 35.93 9.19
C THR A 477 -30.23 36.34 10.30
N THR A 478 -30.75 35.39 11.08
CA THR A 478 -31.41 35.71 12.36
C THR A 478 -31.27 34.53 13.37
N ALA A 479 -30.16 34.49 14.08
CA ALA A 479 -29.95 33.49 15.13
C ALA A 479 -30.10 34.07 16.53
N ASP A 480 -30.84 33.35 17.37
CA ASP A 480 -31.11 33.58 18.79
C ASP A 480 -29.80 33.54 19.64
N PRO A 481 -29.56 34.50 20.56
CA PRO A 481 -28.35 34.56 21.40
C PRO A 481 -28.03 33.27 22.20
N ASP A 482 -29.04 32.52 22.61
CA ASP A 482 -28.85 31.25 23.33
C ASP A 482 -28.36 30.10 22.42
N GLN A 483 -28.68 30.15 21.15
CA GLN A 483 -28.13 29.20 20.15
C GLN A 483 -26.67 29.53 19.82
N ILE A 484 -26.31 30.79 19.80
CA ILE A 484 -24.93 31.24 19.58
C ILE A 484 -24.01 30.77 20.73
N LEU A 485 -24.50 30.81 22.00
CA LEU A 485 -23.73 30.37 23.15
C LEU A 485 -23.52 28.84 23.16
N LYS A 486 -24.56 28.08 22.81
CA LYS A 486 -24.49 26.62 22.67
C LYS A 486 -23.64 26.20 21.46
N ALA A 487 -23.68 26.95 20.36
CA ALA A 487 -22.81 26.74 19.20
C ALA A 487 -21.33 26.98 19.56
N ARG A 488 -21.03 28.07 20.27
CA ARG A 488 -19.66 28.36 20.76
C ARG A 488 -19.13 27.32 21.74
N ALA A 489 -19.96 26.84 22.66
CA ALA A 489 -19.56 25.76 23.59
C ALA A 489 -19.24 24.47 22.83
N ARG A 490 -20.06 24.11 21.83
CA ARG A 490 -19.79 22.97 20.95
C ARG A 490 -18.52 23.15 20.11
N GLU A 491 -18.27 24.37 19.62
CA GLU A 491 -17.08 24.73 18.83
C GLU A 491 -15.80 24.56 19.67
N VAL A 492 -15.77 25.05 20.91
CA VAL A 492 -14.64 24.88 21.83
C VAL A 492 -14.43 23.39 22.20
N ILE A 493 -15.52 22.62 22.37
CA ILE A 493 -15.44 21.17 22.61
C ILE A 493 -14.82 20.47 21.39
N HIS A 494 -15.23 20.85 20.18
CA HIS A 494 -14.65 20.31 18.95
C HIS A 494 -13.19 20.72 18.74
N GLU A 495 -12.83 21.98 19.04
CA GLU A 495 -11.44 22.46 18.97
C GLU A 495 -10.50 21.69 19.89
N ILE A 496 -10.95 21.28 21.06
CA ILE A 496 -10.14 20.50 22.02
C ILE A 496 -10.10 19.01 21.62
N ARG A 497 -11.19 18.47 21.08
CA ARG A 497 -11.29 17.07 20.67
C ARG A 497 -10.35 16.73 19.47
N ASN A 498 -10.13 17.70 18.59
CA ASN A 498 -9.31 17.56 17.39
C ASN A 498 -7.83 17.24 17.69
N PRO A 499 -7.09 18.06 18.44
CA PRO A 499 -5.70 17.75 18.79
C PRO A 499 -5.60 16.47 19.63
N LEU A 500 -6.63 16.15 20.43
CA LEU A 500 -6.65 14.90 21.20
C LEU A 500 -6.77 13.67 20.31
N SER A 501 -7.56 13.71 19.23
CA SER A 501 -7.65 12.60 18.27
C SER A 501 -6.33 12.40 17.51
N ILE A 502 -5.67 13.48 17.13
CA ILE A 502 -4.37 13.42 16.46
C ILE A 502 -3.30 12.87 17.41
N ILE A 503 -3.28 13.33 18.66
CA ILE A 503 -2.37 12.81 19.70
C ILE A 503 -2.65 11.31 19.92
N ASN A 504 -3.90 10.90 19.96
CA ASN A 504 -4.28 9.49 20.16
C ASN A 504 -3.78 8.61 19.01
N ASN A 505 -3.89 9.06 17.75
CA ASN A 505 -3.35 8.36 16.58
C ASN A 505 -1.81 8.25 16.64
N TYR A 506 -1.12 9.33 17.07
CA TYR A 506 0.34 9.25 17.28
C TYR A 506 0.73 8.32 18.42
N LEU A 507 -0.06 8.25 19.50
CA LEU A 507 0.17 7.31 20.60
C LEU A 507 -0.12 5.87 20.18
N GLU A 508 -1.08 5.63 19.29
CA GLU A 508 -1.27 4.30 18.67
C GLU A 508 -0.06 3.87 17.84
N ILE A 509 0.44 4.76 17.00
CA ILE A 509 1.64 4.52 16.19
C ILE A 509 2.88 4.30 17.08
N LEU A 510 3.03 5.08 18.16
CA LEU A 510 4.11 4.90 19.14
C LEU A 510 3.95 3.61 19.94
N GLY A 511 2.72 3.24 20.34
CA GLY A 511 2.44 1.99 21.04
C GLY A 511 2.77 0.75 20.23
N ILE A 512 2.59 0.83 18.89
CA ILE A 512 3.02 -0.21 17.96
C ILE A 512 4.57 -0.26 17.83
N LYS A 513 5.25 0.89 17.99
CA LYS A 513 6.73 0.98 17.94
C LYS A 513 7.45 0.44 19.16
N LEU A 514 6.79 0.43 20.31
CA LEU A 514 7.33 0.00 21.57
C LEU A 514 6.77 -1.39 21.90
N GLU A 515 7.30 -2.44 21.28
CA GLU A 515 6.97 -3.84 21.63
C GLU A 515 7.74 -4.29 22.88
N GLY A 516 7.03 -4.94 23.80
CA GLY A 516 7.60 -5.59 24.98
C GLY A 516 7.57 -4.74 26.26
N ASP A 517 8.25 -5.21 27.33
CA ASP A 517 8.37 -4.58 28.65
C ASP A 517 9.17 -3.26 28.67
N ASP A 518 8.93 -2.35 27.73
CA ASP A 518 9.58 -1.05 27.70
C ASP A 518 8.85 -0.09 28.66
N PRO A 519 9.54 0.59 29.59
CA PRO A 519 8.94 1.59 30.48
C PRO A 519 8.12 2.67 29.74
N ALA A 520 8.48 2.99 28.52
CA ALA A 520 7.77 3.94 27.68
C ALA A 520 6.35 3.47 27.28
N GLN A 521 6.05 2.17 27.30
CA GLN A 521 4.68 1.66 27.09
C GLN A 521 3.74 2.04 28.24
N GLN A 522 4.25 2.04 29.47
CA GLN A 522 3.47 2.42 30.64
C GLN A 522 3.15 3.93 30.63
N ASP A 523 4.08 4.74 30.13
CA ASP A 523 3.87 6.17 29.93
C ASP A 523 2.83 6.43 28.82
N LEU A 524 2.87 5.67 27.73
CA LEU A 524 1.88 5.74 26.64
C LEU A 524 0.47 5.37 27.10
N GLU A 525 0.32 4.32 27.92
CA GLU A 525 -0.98 3.93 28.49
C GLU A 525 -1.51 5.01 29.43
N THR A 526 -0.64 5.64 30.20
CA THR A 526 -1.00 6.75 31.09
C THR A 526 -1.52 7.96 30.30
N ILE A 527 -0.82 8.34 29.22
CA ILE A 527 -1.23 9.44 28.34
C ILE A 527 -2.56 9.11 27.62
N ARG A 528 -2.76 7.88 27.14
CA ARG A 528 -4.03 7.41 26.59
C ARG A 528 -5.17 7.50 27.60
N GLY A 529 -4.91 7.12 28.85
CA GLY A 529 -5.88 7.21 29.95
C GLY A 529 -6.34 8.65 30.20
N GLU A 530 -5.42 9.62 30.19
CA GLU A 530 -5.75 11.03 30.37
C GLU A 530 -6.49 11.63 29.16
N ILE A 531 -6.13 11.26 27.94
CA ILE A 531 -6.86 11.65 26.72
C ILE A 531 -8.31 11.12 26.76
N TYR A 532 -8.48 9.86 27.13
CA TYR A 532 -9.82 9.27 27.29
C TYR A 532 -10.63 10.01 28.35
N ARG A 533 -10.00 10.40 29.46
CA ARG A 533 -10.62 11.16 30.53
C ARG A 533 -11.05 12.55 30.06
N ILE A 534 -10.21 13.26 29.30
CA ILE A 534 -10.53 14.56 28.72
C ILE A 534 -11.71 14.43 27.74
N ASN A 535 -11.70 13.42 26.85
CA ASN A 535 -12.82 13.16 25.95
C ASN A 535 -14.13 12.90 26.69
N THR A 536 -14.09 12.15 27.81
CA THR A 536 -15.28 11.87 28.64
C THR A 536 -15.80 13.14 29.34
N ILE A 537 -14.93 14.08 29.70
CA ILE A 537 -15.32 15.38 30.25
C ILE A 537 -15.98 16.24 29.18
N LEU A 538 -15.41 16.27 27.97
CA LEU A 538 -15.93 17.00 26.82
C LEU A 538 -17.30 16.47 26.33
N GLU A 539 -17.60 15.19 26.55
CA GLU A 539 -18.90 14.60 26.22
C GLU A 539 -20.01 14.97 27.23
N LYS A 540 -19.63 15.47 28.41
CA LYS A 540 -20.58 15.88 29.46
C LYS A 540 -20.87 17.38 29.47
N LEU A 541 -20.11 18.16 28.69
CA LEU A 541 -20.30 19.58 28.48
C LEU A 541 -21.21 19.85 27.27
#